data_c323e2c08e29a7ddbf4ff764dea90e80
#
_entry.id   c323e2c08e29a7ddbf4ff764dea90e80
#
_cell.length_a   1.000
_cell.length_b   1.000
_cell.length_c   1.000
_cell.angle_alpha   90.00
_cell.angle_beta   90.00
_cell.angle_gamma   90.00
#
_symmetry.space_group_name_H-M   'P 1'
#
loop_
_entity.id
_entity.type
_entity.pdbx_description
1 polymer ?
#
loop_
_entity_poly.entity_id
_entity_poly.type
_entity_poly.pdbx_seq_one_letter_code
_entity_poly.pdbx_strand_id
1 'polypeptide(L)'
;MLGKIIRLSITEQVGTPLGDTGRVYKLNHGQPIGKFKPYSPISGVLVMGIDNPVKHFDGRVIASVRFLDTGEVKLIAAPKSKRFIDCEIRNAISFLTKGRRYNLECRYERSCGAVIYRNINGQIRYLLI
;
A
#
# COMPACT_ATOMS: atom_id res chain seq x y z
N MET A 1 10.40 -6.23 4.56
CA MET A 1 8.95 -6.52 4.51
C MET A 1 8.43 -6.70 3.11
N LEU A 2 8.89 -5.88 2.17
CA LEU A 2 8.40 -5.97 0.79
C LEU A 2 8.65 -7.37 0.22
N GLY A 3 7.64 -7.90 -0.44
CA GLY A 3 7.68 -9.23 -1.04
C GLY A 3 7.27 -10.39 -0.14
N LYS A 4 7.08 -10.14 1.15
CA LYS A 4 6.66 -11.18 2.08
C LYS A 4 5.21 -11.59 1.83
N ILE A 5 4.94 -12.88 1.97
CA ILE A 5 3.58 -13.41 1.93
C ILE A 5 2.89 -13.07 3.24
N ILE A 6 1.66 -12.63 3.15
CA ILE A 6 0.91 -12.17 4.32
C ILE A 6 -0.51 -12.72 4.26
N ARG A 7 -1.05 -13.02 5.43
CA ARG A 7 -2.45 -13.41 5.60
C ARG A 7 -3.09 -12.41 6.55
N LEU A 8 -4.26 -11.92 6.19
CA LEU A 8 -4.95 -10.88 6.93
C LEU A 8 -6.33 -11.31 7.39
N SER A 9 -6.71 -10.84 8.57
CA SER A 9 -8.09 -10.75 9.00
C SER A 9 -8.54 -9.31 8.75
N ILE A 10 -9.58 -9.13 7.96
CA ILE A 10 -10.04 -7.80 7.59
C ILE A 10 -10.91 -7.24 8.71
N THR A 11 -10.50 -6.10 9.24
CA THR A 11 -11.20 -5.43 10.34
C THR A 11 -12.07 -4.28 9.84
N GLU A 12 -11.66 -3.60 8.77
CA GLU A 12 -12.44 -2.55 8.12
C GLU A 12 -12.59 -2.90 6.65
N GLN A 13 -13.80 -3.27 6.27
CA GLN A 13 -14.10 -3.59 4.86
C GLN A 13 -14.32 -2.31 4.05
N VAL A 14 -14.17 -2.45 2.73
CA VAL A 14 -14.52 -1.35 1.80
C VAL A 14 -15.92 -0.84 2.15
N GLY A 15 -16.04 0.49 2.28
CA GLY A 15 -17.30 1.13 2.63
C GLY A 15 -17.48 1.43 4.12
N THR A 16 -16.60 0.91 4.97
CA THR A 16 -16.65 1.22 6.41
C THR A 16 -16.30 2.69 6.64
N PRO A 17 -17.03 3.41 7.50
CA PRO A 17 -16.68 4.79 7.79
C PRO A 17 -15.28 4.93 8.36
N LEU A 18 -14.56 5.95 7.89
CA LEU A 18 -13.21 6.27 8.34
C LEU A 18 -13.31 7.33 9.43
N GLY A 19 -13.59 6.88 10.67
CA GLY A 19 -13.76 7.77 11.80
C GLY A 19 -14.87 8.80 11.53
N ASP A 20 -14.67 10.02 11.98
CA ASP A 20 -15.64 11.12 11.83
C ASP A 20 -15.30 12.02 10.63
N THR A 21 -14.52 11.52 9.68
CA THR A 21 -14.03 12.33 8.56
C THR A 21 -15.07 12.56 7.46
N GLY A 22 -16.18 11.82 7.47
CA GLY A 22 -17.15 11.81 6.38
C GLY A 22 -16.70 10.98 5.19
N ARG A 23 -15.57 10.31 5.30
CA ARG A 23 -15.02 9.43 4.26
C ARG A 23 -15.20 7.98 4.65
N VAL A 24 -15.04 7.09 3.68
CA VAL A 24 -15.10 5.65 3.91
C VAL A 24 -13.80 5.00 3.43
N TYR A 25 -13.55 3.80 3.93
CA TYR A 25 -12.45 2.98 3.44
C TYR A 25 -12.71 2.64 1.96
N LYS A 26 -11.77 2.95 1.12
CA LYS A 26 -11.81 2.59 -0.31
C LYS A 26 -11.09 1.27 -0.58
N LEU A 27 -10.36 0.77 0.41
CA LEU A 27 -9.66 -0.51 0.37
C LEU A 27 -10.00 -1.28 1.62
N ASN A 28 -9.98 -2.60 1.53
CA ASN A 28 -10.09 -3.44 2.73
C ASN A 28 -8.85 -3.20 3.60
N HIS A 29 -9.04 -3.16 4.89
CA HIS A 29 -7.98 -2.90 5.87
C HIS A 29 -8.07 -3.94 6.97
N GLY A 30 -6.93 -4.48 7.36
CA GLY A 30 -6.94 -5.53 8.37
C GLY A 30 -5.61 -5.66 9.08
N GLN A 31 -5.51 -6.75 9.84
CA GLN A 31 -4.33 -7.06 10.65
C GLN A 31 -3.74 -8.39 10.23
N PRO A 32 -2.41 -8.51 10.27
CA PRO A 32 -1.76 -9.79 9.97
C PRO A 32 -2.18 -10.86 10.98
N ILE A 33 -2.36 -12.08 10.47
CA ILE A 33 -2.60 -13.25 11.31
C ILE A 33 -1.60 -14.32 10.94
N GLY A 34 -1.44 -15.32 11.82
CA GLY A 34 -0.50 -16.40 11.59
C GLY A 34 0.91 -16.00 11.93
N LYS A 35 1.87 -16.50 11.15
CA LYS A 35 3.29 -16.39 11.46
C LYS A 35 3.97 -15.12 10.97
N PHE A 36 3.25 -14.27 10.24
CA PHE A 36 3.83 -13.04 9.75
C PHE A 36 4.13 -12.10 10.91
N LYS A 37 5.38 -11.62 10.96
CA LYS A 37 5.80 -10.65 11.98
C LYS A 37 6.55 -9.51 11.29
N PRO A 38 6.01 -8.29 11.34
CA PRO A 38 6.74 -7.14 10.79
C PRO A 38 7.96 -6.80 11.66
N TYR A 39 8.97 -6.19 11.06
CA TYR A 39 10.18 -5.79 11.77
C TYR A 39 9.92 -4.68 12.78
N SER A 40 8.92 -3.86 12.54
CA SER A 40 8.53 -2.79 13.44
C SER A 40 7.00 -2.76 13.52
N PRO A 41 6.45 -2.10 14.56
CA PRO A 41 5.00 -2.04 14.72
C PRO A 41 4.34 -1.40 13.50
N ILE A 42 3.21 -1.97 13.10
CA ILE A 42 2.37 -1.41 12.04
C ILE A 42 0.97 -1.20 12.59
N SER A 43 0.26 -0.22 12.04
CA SER A 43 -1.12 0.05 12.46
C SER A 43 -2.15 -0.73 11.64
N GLY A 44 -1.71 -1.42 10.60
CA GLY A 44 -2.59 -2.25 9.79
C GLY A 44 -2.06 -2.44 8.38
N VAL A 45 -2.84 -3.13 7.56
CA VAL A 45 -2.50 -3.44 6.19
C VAL A 45 -3.68 -3.13 5.29
N LEU A 46 -3.42 -2.38 4.22
CA LEU A 46 -4.41 -2.07 3.19
C LEU A 46 -4.27 -3.06 2.05
N VAL A 47 -5.38 -3.44 1.43
CA VAL A 47 -5.39 -4.43 0.35
C VAL A 47 -5.75 -3.77 -0.96
N MET A 48 -4.86 -3.83 -1.93
CA MET A 48 -5.12 -3.39 -3.31
C MET A 48 -5.48 -4.59 -4.17
N GLY A 49 -6.27 -4.35 -5.21
CA GLY A 49 -6.61 -5.39 -6.18
C GLY A 49 -7.85 -6.19 -5.85
N ILE A 50 -8.49 -5.92 -4.72
CA ILE A 50 -9.76 -6.53 -4.32
C ILE A 50 -10.72 -5.38 -4.04
N ASP A 51 -11.72 -5.21 -4.89
CA ASP A 51 -12.61 -4.04 -4.84
C ASP A 51 -13.86 -4.26 -3.99
N ASN A 52 -14.17 -5.50 -3.66
CA ASN A 52 -15.36 -5.81 -2.88
C ASN A 52 -14.98 -6.16 -1.43
N PRO A 53 -15.92 -5.99 -0.48
CA PRO A 53 -15.64 -6.34 0.91
C PRO A 53 -15.35 -7.83 1.06
N VAL A 54 -14.30 -8.14 1.84
CA VAL A 54 -13.93 -9.52 2.17
C VAL A 54 -13.62 -9.63 3.64
N LYS A 55 -13.63 -10.83 4.19
CA LYS A 55 -13.33 -11.06 5.60
C LYS A 55 -11.88 -11.45 5.83
N HIS A 56 -11.26 -12.08 4.84
CA HIS A 56 -9.87 -12.53 4.92
C HIS A 56 -9.19 -12.26 3.59
N PHE A 57 -7.88 -12.18 3.63
CA PHE A 57 -7.09 -11.96 2.42
C PHE A 57 -5.72 -12.62 2.57
N ASP A 58 -5.28 -13.28 1.52
CA ASP A 58 -3.93 -13.84 1.38
C ASP A 58 -3.26 -13.18 0.19
N GLY A 59 -2.04 -12.71 0.37
CA GLY A 59 -1.31 -12.07 -0.71
C GLY A 59 0.12 -11.77 -0.34
N ARG A 60 0.64 -10.71 -0.93
CA ARG A 60 2.03 -10.30 -0.80
C ARG A 60 2.11 -8.84 -0.45
N VAL A 61 3.03 -8.51 0.45
CA VAL A 61 3.31 -7.10 0.78
C VAL A 61 4.02 -6.46 -0.40
N ILE A 62 3.45 -5.38 -0.94
CA ILE A 62 4.00 -4.67 -2.11
C ILE A 62 4.52 -3.29 -1.77
N ALA A 63 4.12 -2.72 -0.63
CA ALA A 63 4.54 -1.38 -0.26
C ALA A 63 4.40 -1.16 1.24
N SER A 64 5.06 -0.11 1.72
CA SER A 64 4.83 0.38 3.07
C SER A 64 4.70 1.90 3.02
N VAL A 65 3.83 2.44 3.84
CA VAL A 65 3.62 3.87 3.95
C VAL A 65 3.85 4.30 5.39
N ARG A 66 4.67 5.33 5.56
CA ARG A 66 4.93 5.92 6.88
C ARG A 66 4.38 7.34 6.89
N PHE A 67 3.48 7.61 7.80
CA PHE A 67 2.93 8.96 7.99
C PHE A 67 3.90 9.76 8.86
N LEU A 68 4.31 10.93 8.36
CA LEU A 68 5.34 11.72 9.02
C LEU A 68 4.82 12.48 10.24
N ASP A 69 3.52 12.74 10.31
CA ASP A 69 2.91 13.44 11.43
C ASP A 69 2.83 12.58 12.70
N THR A 70 2.60 11.28 12.55
CA THR A 70 2.42 10.38 13.68
C THR A 70 3.49 9.31 13.80
N GLY A 71 4.26 9.08 12.72
CA GLY A 71 5.18 7.94 12.65
C GLY A 71 4.48 6.61 12.39
N GLU A 72 3.18 6.62 12.20
CA GLU A 72 2.39 5.44 11.94
C GLU A 72 2.82 4.77 10.63
N VAL A 73 2.92 3.44 10.65
CA VAL A 73 3.29 2.67 9.46
C VAL A 73 2.16 1.72 9.11
N LYS A 74 1.77 1.72 7.84
CA LYS A 74 0.84 0.74 7.29
C LYS A 74 1.51 0.01 6.14
N LEU A 75 1.23 -1.27 6.01
CA LEU A 75 1.66 -2.04 4.86
C LEU A 75 0.56 -2.05 3.81
N ILE A 76 0.95 -2.31 2.57
CA ILE A 76 0.00 -2.48 1.47
C ILE A 76 0.26 -3.83 0.86
N ALA A 77 -0.79 -4.63 0.71
CA ALA A 77 -0.71 -5.97 0.17
C ALA A 77 -1.59 -6.09 -1.07
N ALA A 78 -1.27 -7.04 -1.92
CA ALA A 78 -2.02 -7.31 -3.14
C ALA A 78 -1.98 -8.79 -3.45
N PRO A 79 -2.89 -9.29 -4.33
CA PRO A 79 -2.81 -10.67 -4.80
C PRO A 79 -1.46 -10.93 -5.45
N LYS A 80 -0.93 -12.13 -5.28
CA LYS A 80 0.40 -12.50 -5.78
C LYS A 80 0.53 -12.32 -7.28
N SER A 81 -0.56 -12.42 -8.02
CA SER A 81 -0.59 -12.31 -9.47
C SER A 81 -0.65 -10.87 -9.98
N LYS A 82 -0.82 -9.89 -9.09
CA LYS A 82 -1.00 -8.50 -9.51
C LYS A 82 0.19 -7.65 -9.10
N ARG A 83 0.51 -6.67 -9.94
CA ARG A 83 1.56 -5.68 -9.71
C ARG A 83 0.96 -4.29 -9.72
N PHE A 84 1.46 -3.45 -8.84
CA PHE A 84 1.07 -2.05 -8.80
C PHE A 84 2.32 -1.20 -8.65
N ILE A 85 2.39 -0.13 -9.43
CA ILE A 85 3.50 0.82 -9.35
C ILE A 85 3.14 1.95 -8.38
N ASP A 86 4.13 2.78 -8.03
CA ASP A 86 3.99 3.78 -6.99
C ASP A 86 2.82 4.74 -7.19
N CYS A 87 2.59 5.22 -8.41
CA CYS A 87 1.49 6.17 -8.64
C CYS A 87 0.12 5.52 -8.49
N GLU A 88 -0.01 4.25 -8.84
CA GLU A 88 -1.24 3.51 -8.63
C GLU A 88 -1.52 3.34 -7.14
N ILE A 89 -0.47 3.05 -6.38
CA ILE A 89 -0.57 2.88 -4.94
C ILE A 89 -0.93 4.22 -4.29
N ARG A 90 -0.24 5.31 -4.66
CA ARG A 90 -0.53 6.64 -4.12
C ARG A 90 -1.97 7.05 -4.37
N ASN A 91 -2.47 6.77 -5.56
CA ASN A 91 -3.85 7.08 -5.91
C ASN A 91 -4.82 6.23 -5.08
N ALA A 92 -4.53 4.95 -4.92
CA ALA A 92 -5.42 4.03 -4.20
C ALA A 92 -5.54 4.39 -2.71
N ILE A 93 -4.47 4.88 -2.08
CA ILE A 93 -4.49 5.22 -0.66
C ILE A 93 -4.83 6.70 -0.39
N SER A 94 -5.16 7.47 -1.43
CA SER A 94 -5.41 8.90 -1.29
C SER A 94 -6.54 9.23 -0.32
N PHE A 95 -7.52 8.35 -0.16
CA PHE A 95 -8.60 8.54 0.80
C PHE A 95 -8.07 8.66 2.24
N LEU A 96 -6.91 8.05 2.51
CA LEU A 96 -6.31 8.01 3.84
C LEU A 96 -5.20 9.06 3.99
N THR A 97 -4.51 9.39 2.90
CA THR A 97 -3.33 10.26 2.95
C THR A 97 -3.65 11.73 2.69
N LYS A 98 -4.87 12.05 2.34
CA LYS A 98 -5.27 13.42 1.98
C LYS A 98 -4.91 14.39 3.10
N GLY A 99 -4.14 15.45 2.76
CA GLY A 99 -3.72 16.45 3.71
C GLY A 99 -2.61 16.01 4.65
N ARG A 100 -2.03 14.83 4.43
CA ARG A 100 -0.97 14.29 5.30
C ARG A 100 0.31 14.09 4.52
N ARG A 101 1.42 14.26 5.20
CA ARG A 101 2.74 13.98 4.62
C ARG A 101 3.12 12.55 4.95
N TYR A 102 3.67 11.85 3.97
CA TYR A 102 4.02 10.44 4.13
C TYR A 102 5.16 10.06 3.19
N ASN A 103 5.85 8.98 3.55
CA ASN A 103 6.84 8.34 2.69
C ASN A 103 6.28 7.00 2.23
N LEU A 104 6.44 6.71 0.95
CA LEU A 104 6.01 5.45 0.36
C LEU A 104 7.22 4.68 -0.14
N GLU A 105 7.31 3.41 0.24
CA GLU A 105 8.35 2.49 -0.22
C GLU A 105 7.66 1.36 -0.97
N CYS A 106 8.03 1.15 -2.23
CA CYS A 106 7.34 0.22 -3.11
C CYS A 106 8.25 -0.91 -3.56
N ARG A 107 7.67 -2.10 -3.72
CA ARG A 107 8.38 -3.24 -4.30
C ARG A 107 8.68 -3.02 -5.78
N TYR A 108 7.75 -2.40 -6.49
CA TYR A 108 7.92 -2.06 -7.90
C TYR A 108 7.97 -0.55 -8.01
N GLU A 109 9.15 -0.01 -8.25
CA GLU A 109 9.34 1.43 -8.34
C GLU A 109 9.35 1.85 -9.79
N ARG A 110 8.38 2.68 -10.15
CA ARG A 110 8.31 3.29 -11.46
C ARG A 110 7.49 4.55 -11.34
N SER A 111 8.09 5.67 -11.69
CA SER A 111 7.38 6.94 -11.65
C SER A 111 6.39 7.04 -12.77
N CYS A 112 5.19 7.53 -12.47
CA CYS A 112 4.18 7.80 -13.46
C CYS A 112 4.55 9.04 -14.26
N GLY A 113 4.36 8.98 -15.57
CA GLY A 113 4.62 10.08 -16.46
C GLY A 113 6.08 10.35 -16.75
N ALA A 114 6.99 9.59 -16.20
CA ALA A 114 8.42 9.70 -16.48
C ALA A 114 8.86 8.51 -17.29
N VAL A 115 9.56 8.78 -18.40
CA VAL A 115 10.23 7.74 -19.17
C VAL A 115 11.71 8.06 -19.12
N ILE A 116 12.36 7.42 -18.45
CA ILE A 116 13.60 7.93 -18.01
C ILE A 116 14.74 7.05 -18.37
N TYR A 117 14.99 7.52 -18.24
CA TYR A 117 15.57 6.82 -18.18
C TYR A 117 16.61 7.07 -17.74
N ARG A 118 17.08 7.14 -17.25
CA ARG A 118 17.55 7.20 -16.64
C ARG A 118 18.15 6.94 -16.64
N ASN A 119 18.62 6.97 -16.42
CA ASN A 119 18.68 6.71 -16.21
C ASN A 119 19.43 6.60 -16.34
N ILE A 120 20.12 7.08 -16.46
CA ILE A 120 20.34 6.91 -16.49
C ILE A 120 21.24 6.48 -16.22
N ASN A 121 21.94 6.48 -15.79
CA ASN A 121 22.29 5.94 -15.41
C ASN A 121 22.34 5.40 -14.86
N GLY A 122 22.08 5.38 -14.75
CA GLY A 122 21.35 4.90 -14.08
C GLY A 122 20.92 4.71 -13.87
N GLN A 123 20.79 4.80 -13.86
CA GLN A 123 19.87 4.79 -13.72
C GLN A 123 19.18 4.88 -14.04
N ILE A 124 19.32 5.07 -14.20
CA ILE A 124 18.22 5.17 -14.50
C ILE A 124 18.15 5.10 -15.24
N ARG A 125 17.88 5.30 -15.64
CA ARG A 125 17.37 5.29 -16.34
C ARG A 125 16.67 5.30 -17.09
N TYR A 126 16.29 5.72 -17.28
CA TYR A 126 15.21 5.71 -17.99
C TYR A 126 15.15 6.10 -19.01
N LEU A 127 14.82 6.43 -19.57
CA LEU A 127 14.18 6.87 -20.28
C LEU A 127 13.25 6.89 -20.60
N LEU A 128 12.97 7.28 -20.36
CA LEU A 128 11.79 7.32 -20.39
C LEU A 128 11.02 7.13 -20.82
N ILE A 129 10.51 7.43 -20.92
CA ILE A 129 9.55 7.22 -20.96
C ILE A 129 8.93 6.90 -21.05
#